data_c7d1b8f8ae8c8804c9134da8de3dfa32
#
_entry.id   c7d1b8f8ae8c8804c9134da8de3dfa32
#
_cell.length_a   1.000
_cell.length_b   1.000
_cell.length_c   1.000
_cell.angle_alpha   90.00
_cell.angle_beta   90.00
_cell.angle_gamma   90.00
#
_symmetry.space_group_name_H-M   'P 1'
#
loop_
_entity.id
_entity.type
_entity.pdbx_description
1 polymer ?
#
loop_
_entity_poly.entity_id
_entity_poly.type
_entity_poly.pdbx_seq_one_letter_code
_entity_poly.pdbx_strand_id
1 'polypeptide(L)'
;MATVVIAEDHPIVRKCIRAFLTQTTEHEIVAECGDGIAALELVKEHRPDVLITDLRMPGLDGLEVTRRVHQDYPNTAVVVLSAYSSDSYVSRAFRNGALAYLLKDSDIMELNDAITSALSGKRFISKSLASRTQREPTLTDRYELLTARQREVLHLIGEGLTTPEISEKLSISGRTVEKHRSNLMQKLEVKNYADLIRFALQRGLSPLD
;
A
#
# COMPACT_ATOMS: atom_id res chain seq x y z
N MET A 1 -20.75 -9.43 -16.88
CA MET A 1 -20.14 -8.23 -17.46
C MET A 1 -20.22 -7.15 -16.41
N ALA A 2 -19.10 -6.51 -16.04
CA ALA A 2 -19.04 -5.43 -15.06
C ALA A 2 -18.17 -4.30 -15.62
N THR A 3 -18.48 -3.06 -15.25
CA THR A 3 -17.71 -1.87 -15.60
C THR A 3 -16.55 -1.67 -14.62
N VAL A 4 -15.36 -1.40 -15.14
CA VAL A 4 -14.11 -1.33 -14.36
C VAL A 4 -13.39 0.00 -14.60
N VAL A 5 -12.95 0.63 -13.52
CA VAL A 5 -11.96 1.72 -13.54
C VAL A 5 -10.64 1.18 -13.00
N ILE A 6 -9.52 1.54 -13.67
CA ILE A 6 -8.17 1.16 -13.26
C ILE A 6 -7.40 2.40 -12.82
N ALA A 7 -6.91 2.41 -11.57
CA ALA A 7 -6.07 3.44 -11.00
C ALA A 7 -4.69 2.82 -10.64
N GLU A 8 -3.69 3.08 -11.48
CA GLU A 8 -2.34 2.49 -11.36
C GLU A 8 -1.32 3.47 -11.95
N ASP A 9 -0.33 3.89 -11.15
CA ASP A 9 0.65 4.89 -11.59
C ASP A 9 1.73 4.31 -12.52
N HIS A 10 2.00 3.00 -12.44
CA HIS A 10 2.97 2.35 -13.31
C HIS A 10 2.36 2.00 -14.69
N PRO A 11 2.77 2.67 -15.79
CA PRO A 11 2.14 2.49 -17.10
C PRO A 11 2.19 1.04 -17.64
N ILE A 12 3.25 0.29 -17.31
CA ILE A 12 3.39 -1.11 -17.75
C ILE A 12 2.37 -1.99 -17.04
N VAL A 13 2.25 -1.85 -15.71
CA VAL A 13 1.29 -2.62 -14.92
C VAL A 13 -0.14 -2.33 -15.36
N ARG A 14 -0.48 -1.05 -15.55
CA ARG A 14 -1.80 -0.63 -16.03
C ARG A 14 -2.14 -1.24 -17.40
N LYS A 15 -1.19 -1.23 -18.34
CA LYS A 15 -1.35 -1.87 -19.64
C LYS A 15 -1.53 -3.40 -19.54
N CYS A 16 -0.80 -4.07 -18.64
CA CYS A 16 -0.94 -5.50 -18.41
C CYS A 16 -2.33 -5.85 -17.86
N ILE A 17 -2.83 -5.10 -16.87
CA ILE A 17 -4.18 -5.27 -16.31
C ILE A 17 -5.22 -5.09 -17.43
N ARG A 18 -5.10 -4.01 -18.19
CA ARG A 18 -5.99 -3.75 -19.33
C ARG A 18 -6.01 -4.90 -20.31
N ALA A 19 -4.85 -5.31 -20.80
CA ALA A 19 -4.72 -6.37 -21.79
C ALA A 19 -5.35 -7.68 -21.26
N PHE A 20 -5.06 -8.04 -20.02
CA PHE A 20 -5.62 -9.22 -19.37
C PHE A 20 -7.15 -9.16 -19.34
N LEU A 21 -7.73 -8.10 -18.78
CA LEU A 21 -9.19 -7.96 -18.65
C LEU A 21 -9.88 -7.97 -20.02
N THR A 22 -9.33 -7.25 -21.01
CA THR A 22 -9.92 -7.16 -22.36
C THR A 22 -9.87 -8.51 -23.11
N GLN A 23 -8.82 -9.31 -22.88
CA GLN A 23 -8.62 -10.56 -23.65
C GLN A 23 -9.25 -11.79 -22.98
N THR A 24 -9.38 -11.78 -21.64
CA THR A 24 -9.73 -12.98 -20.88
C THR A 24 -11.06 -12.89 -20.15
N THR A 25 -11.68 -11.71 -20.12
CA THR A 25 -12.93 -11.49 -19.39
C THR A 25 -13.95 -10.71 -20.22
N GLU A 26 -15.20 -10.71 -19.79
CA GLU A 26 -16.28 -9.89 -20.37
C GLU A 26 -16.45 -8.53 -19.63
N HIS A 27 -15.45 -8.12 -18.85
CA HIS A 27 -15.51 -6.83 -18.14
C HIS A 27 -15.16 -5.68 -19.09
N GLU A 28 -15.84 -4.56 -18.93
CA GLU A 28 -15.64 -3.34 -19.68
C GLU A 28 -14.78 -2.35 -18.91
N ILE A 29 -13.63 -1.95 -19.44
CA ILE A 29 -12.79 -0.91 -18.84
C ILE A 29 -13.31 0.44 -19.33
N VAL A 30 -13.99 1.17 -18.46
CA VAL A 30 -14.61 2.45 -18.79
C VAL A 30 -13.65 3.64 -18.65
N ALA A 31 -12.63 3.54 -17.79
CA ALA A 31 -11.60 4.56 -17.65
C ALA A 31 -10.33 4.04 -16.97
N GLU A 32 -9.23 4.80 -17.14
CA GLU A 32 -7.93 4.52 -16.52
C GLU A 32 -7.25 5.81 -16.09
N CYS A 33 -6.52 5.77 -14.96
CA CYS A 33 -5.70 6.89 -14.50
C CYS A 33 -4.42 6.43 -13.80
N GLY A 34 -3.54 7.37 -13.49
CA GLY A 34 -2.27 7.14 -12.79
C GLY A 34 -2.17 7.84 -11.44
N ASP A 35 -3.23 8.42 -10.92
CA ASP A 35 -3.24 9.11 -9.64
C ASP A 35 -4.56 8.96 -8.90
N GLY A 36 -4.52 9.14 -7.57
CA GLY A 36 -5.67 8.88 -6.72
C GLY A 36 -6.75 9.97 -6.77
N ILE A 37 -6.43 11.20 -7.17
CA ILE A 37 -7.44 12.27 -7.31
C ILE A 37 -8.26 11.99 -8.56
N ALA A 38 -7.60 11.73 -9.69
CA ALA A 38 -8.27 11.35 -10.94
C ALA A 38 -9.11 10.07 -10.76
N ALA A 39 -8.63 9.11 -9.95
CA ALA A 39 -9.41 7.90 -9.65
C ALA A 39 -10.77 8.21 -9.03
N LEU A 40 -10.84 9.14 -8.07
CA LEU A 40 -12.11 9.56 -7.46
C LEU A 40 -13.03 10.29 -8.45
N GLU A 41 -12.46 11.13 -9.32
CA GLU A 41 -13.23 11.82 -10.37
C GLU A 41 -13.84 10.83 -11.35
N LEU A 42 -13.07 9.84 -11.81
CA LEU A 42 -13.53 8.79 -12.71
C LEU A 42 -14.60 7.89 -12.06
N VAL A 43 -14.43 7.53 -10.78
CA VAL A 43 -15.48 6.79 -10.05
C VAL A 43 -16.76 7.60 -9.93
N LYS A 44 -16.66 8.91 -9.68
CA LYS A 44 -17.81 9.82 -9.62
C LYS A 44 -18.53 9.90 -10.97
N GLU A 45 -17.78 10.01 -12.07
CA GLU A 45 -18.30 10.16 -13.44
C GLU A 45 -18.93 8.87 -13.94
N HIS A 46 -18.19 7.76 -13.87
CA HIS A 46 -18.59 6.50 -14.49
C HIS A 46 -19.41 5.58 -13.60
N ARG A 47 -19.39 5.78 -12.27
CA ARG A 47 -20.06 4.91 -11.29
C ARG A 47 -19.79 3.42 -11.57
N PRO A 48 -18.52 3.01 -11.67
CA PRO A 48 -18.15 1.66 -12.08
C PRO A 48 -18.60 0.62 -11.05
N ASP A 49 -18.80 -0.62 -11.51
CA ASP A 49 -19.04 -1.75 -10.61
C ASP A 49 -17.79 -2.08 -9.78
N VAL A 50 -16.59 -1.89 -10.37
CA VAL A 50 -15.31 -2.19 -9.74
C VAL A 50 -14.30 -1.07 -9.95
N LEU A 51 -13.61 -0.69 -8.89
CA LEU A 51 -12.36 0.07 -8.93
C LEU A 51 -11.19 -0.86 -8.60
N ILE A 52 -10.25 -1.01 -9.53
CA ILE A 52 -8.93 -1.59 -9.25
C ILE A 52 -7.99 -0.44 -8.93
N THR A 53 -7.36 -0.46 -7.75
CA THR A 53 -6.48 0.64 -7.32
C THR A 53 -5.15 0.13 -6.77
N ASP A 54 -4.05 0.77 -7.18
CA ASP A 54 -2.78 0.64 -6.44
C ASP A 54 -2.86 1.39 -5.11
N LEU A 55 -2.03 1.01 -4.15
CA LEU A 55 -1.87 1.71 -2.87
C LEU A 55 -1.00 2.96 -3.00
N ARG A 56 0.01 2.94 -3.84
CA ARG A 56 0.95 4.06 -4.00
C ARG A 56 0.72 4.75 -5.32
N MET A 57 0.09 5.91 -5.25
CA MET A 57 -0.14 6.77 -6.41
C MET A 57 0.13 8.23 -6.03
N PRO A 58 0.49 9.08 -6.99
CA PRO A 58 0.52 10.53 -6.80
C PRO A 58 -0.84 11.08 -6.34
N GLY A 59 -0.80 12.25 -5.73
CA GLY A 59 -2.00 12.97 -5.30
C GLY A 59 -2.65 12.38 -4.06
N LEU A 60 -3.29 11.23 -4.18
CA LEU A 60 -3.99 10.57 -3.08
C LEU A 60 -3.60 9.08 -3.03
N ASP A 61 -3.24 8.58 -1.83
CA ASP A 61 -2.91 7.16 -1.70
C ASP A 61 -4.15 6.25 -1.86
N GLY A 62 -3.94 5.01 -2.33
CA GLY A 62 -5.02 4.09 -2.61
C GLY A 62 -5.82 3.66 -1.38
N LEU A 63 -5.28 3.75 -0.15
CA LEU A 63 -6.05 3.49 1.05
C LEU A 63 -7.09 4.59 1.30
N GLU A 64 -6.73 5.83 1.06
CA GLU A 64 -7.65 6.95 1.18
C GLU A 64 -8.67 6.95 0.03
N VAL A 65 -8.25 6.62 -1.20
CA VAL A 65 -9.18 6.38 -2.33
C VAL A 65 -10.19 5.30 -1.94
N THR A 66 -9.72 4.15 -1.45
CA THR A 66 -10.59 3.04 -1.00
C THR A 66 -11.61 3.50 0.03
N ARG A 67 -11.17 4.26 1.04
CA ARG A 67 -12.05 4.77 2.10
C ARG A 67 -13.14 5.68 1.54
N ARG A 68 -12.78 6.64 0.68
CA ARG A 68 -13.73 7.58 0.08
C ARG A 68 -14.70 6.86 -0.85
N VAL A 69 -14.21 5.97 -1.71
CA VAL A 69 -15.08 5.19 -2.59
C VAL A 69 -16.07 4.35 -1.78
N HIS A 70 -15.62 3.68 -0.73
CA HIS A 70 -16.52 2.91 0.13
C HIS A 70 -17.60 3.76 0.82
N GLN A 71 -17.25 5.00 1.23
CA GLN A 71 -18.19 5.92 1.89
C GLN A 71 -19.16 6.58 0.90
N ASP A 72 -18.66 7.08 -0.23
CA ASP A 72 -19.42 7.93 -1.14
C ASP A 72 -20.06 7.13 -2.30
N TYR A 73 -19.52 5.93 -2.59
CA TYR A 73 -19.93 5.07 -3.72
C TYR A 73 -20.04 3.59 -3.28
N PRO A 74 -20.97 3.26 -2.37
CA PRO A 74 -21.04 1.93 -1.74
C PRO A 74 -21.34 0.79 -2.73
N ASN A 75 -21.81 1.09 -3.92
CA ASN A 75 -22.05 0.08 -4.98
C ASN A 75 -20.80 -0.22 -5.80
N THR A 76 -19.72 0.55 -5.67
CA THR A 76 -18.44 0.30 -6.34
C THR A 76 -17.58 -0.62 -5.45
N ALA A 77 -17.33 -1.83 -5.89
CA ALA A 77 -16.43 -2.76 -5.21
C ALA A 77 -14.97 -2.33 -5.41
N VAL A 78 -14.17 -2.31 -4.35
CA VAL A 78 -12.76 -1.92 -4.44
C VAL A 78 -11.86 -3.14 -4.36
N VAL A 79 -11.02 -3.30 -5.39
CA VAL A 79 -9.95 -4.30 -5.51
C VAL A 79 -8.61 -3.59 -5.41
N VAL A 80 -7.84 -3.89 -4.37
CA VAL A 80 -6.50 -3.33 -4.17
C VAL A 80 -5.46 -4.24 -4.82
N LEU A 81 -4.60 -3.66 -5.65
CA LEU A 81 -3.44 -4.32 -6.24
C LEU A 81 -2.17 -3.62 -5.77
N SER A 82 -1.26 -4.32 -5.08
CA SER A 82 -0.17 -3.68 -4.37
C SER A 82 1.12 -4.50 -4.39
N ALA A 83 2.27 -3.83 -4.31
CA ALA A 83 3.55 -4.46 -4.04
C ALA A 83 3.77 -4.77 -2.53
N TYR A 84 2.89 -4.28 -1.65
CA TYR A 84 3.04 -4.40 -0.19
C TYR A 84 2.31 -5.62 0.35
N SER A 85 3.05 -6.51 1.00
CA SER A 85 2.56 -7.78 1.52
C SER A 85 2.30 -7.79 3.03
N SER A 86 2.54 -6.67 3.73
CA SER A 86 2.40 -6.65 5.20
C SER A 86 0.94 -6.69 5.66
N ASP A 87 0.68 -7.43 6.73
CA ASP A 87 -0.64 -7.56 7.35
C ASP A 87 -1.26 -6.21 7.73
N SER A 88 -0.41 -5.20 8.00
CA SER A 88 -0.89 -3.86 8.32
C SER A 88 -1.56 -3.16 7.14
N TYR A 89 -1.02 -3.30 5.91
CA TYR A 89 -1.65 -2.76 4.71
C TYR A 89 -2.91 -3.52 4.36
N VAL A 90 -2.85 -4.85 4.39
CA VAL A 90 -4.01 -5.72 4.14
C VAL A 90 -5.16 -5.38 5.08
N SER A 91 -4.88 -5.34 6.40
CA SER A 91 -5.88 -5.01 7.41
C SER A 91 -6.44 -3.60 7.26
N ARG A 92 -5.60 -2.62 6.87
CA ARG A 92 -6.05 -1.24 6.62
C ARG A 92 -6.92 -1.14 5.37
N ALA A 93 -6.55 -1.84 4.29
CA ALA A 93 -7.35 -1.86 3.06
C ALA A 93 -8.75 -2.41 3.34
N PHE A 94 -8.87 -3.54 4.02
CA PHE A 94 -10.17 -4.12 4.39
C PHE A 94 -10.96 -3.26 5.38
N ARG A 95 -10.31 -2.60 6.34
CA ARG A 95 -10.99 -1.65 7.24
C ARG A 95 -11.51 -0.41 6.50
N ASN A 96 -10.83 -0.01 5.44
CA ASN A 96 -11.24 1.11 4.59
C ASN A 96 -12.30 0.70 3.54
N GLY A 97 -12.73 -0.57 3.52
CA GLY A 97 -13.82 -1.05 2.68
C GLY A 97 -13.38 -1.76 1.40
N ALA A 98 -12.09 -2.09 1.23
CA ALA A 98 -11.69 -2.98 0.14
C ALA A 98 -12.35 -4.35 0.27
N LEU A 99 -12.72 -4.96 -0.85
CA LEU A 99 -13.25 -6.32 -0.91
C LEU A 99 -12.20 -7.32 -1.37
N ALA A 100 -11.17 -6.89 -2.10
CA ALA A 100 -10.08 -7.76 -2.50
C ALA A 100 -8.72 -7.09 -2.30
N TYR A 101 -7.70 -7.91 -2.01
CA TYR A 101 -6.30 -7.48 -1.92
C TYR A 101 -5.41 -8.50 -2.64
N LEU A 102 -4.72 -8.02 -3.68
CA LEU A 102 -3.78 -8.82 -4.47
C LEU A 102 -2.39 -8.20 -4.40
N LEU A 103 -1.38 -9.07 -4.46
CA LEU A 103 -0.01 -8.62 -4.70
C LEU A 103 0.26 -8.50 -6.20
N LYS A 104 1.06 -7.49 -6.59
CA LYS A 104 1.48 -7.29 -7.99
C LYS A 104 2.37 -8.43 -8.53
N ASP A 105 2.93 -9.26 -7.64
CA ASP A 105 3.70 -10.47 -7.95
C ASP A 105 2.85 -11.76 -7.95
N SER A 106 1.53 -11.64 -7.73
CA SER A 106 0.60 -12.76 -7.82
C SER A 106 0.31 -13.14 -9.28
N ASP A 107 -0.23 -14.34 -9.49
CA ASP A 107 -0.71 -14.75 -10.81
C ASP A 107 -1.82 -13.79 -11.26
N ILE A 108 -1.68 -13.24 -12.47
CA ILE A 108 -2.64 -12.30 -13.05
C ILE A 108 -4.04 -12.93 -13.18
N MET A 109 -4.13 -14.25 -13.25
CA MET A 109 -5.41 -14.98 -13.30
C MET A 109 -6.23 -14.77 -12.02
N GLU A 110 -5.58 -14.55 -10.86
CA GLU A 110 -6.26 -14.26 -9.60
C GLU A 110 -7.04 -12.94 -9.63
N LEU A 111 -6.71 -12.04 -10.55
CA LEU A 111 -7.41 -10.76 -10.68
C LEU A 111 -8.88 -10.94 -11.05
N ASN A 112 -9.18 -11.88 -11.95
CA ASN A 112 -10.57 -12.19 -12.31
C ASN A 112 -11.35 -12.83 -11.13
N ASP A 113 -10.70 -13.71 -10.37
CA ASP A 113 -11.29 -14.31 -9.17
C ASP A 113 -11.58 -13.25 -8.10
N ALA A 114 -10.66 -12.28 -7.94
CA ALA A 114 -10.79 -11.17 -7.02
C ALA A 114 -11.94 -10.24 -7.41
N ILE A 115 -12.08 -9.89 -8.68
CA ILE A 115 -13.19 -9.08 -9.20
C ILE A 115 -14.52 -9.81 -8.95
N THR A 116 -14.60 -11.08 -9.32
CA THR A 116 -15.82 -11.90 -9.14
C THR A 116 -16.22 -11.99 -7.67
N SER A 117 -15.25 -12.22 -6.79
CA SER A 117 -15.48 -12.26 -5.35
C SER A 117 -15.97 -10.91 -4.82
N ALA A 118 -15.32 -9.81 -5.23
CA ALA A 118 -15.66 -8.47 -4.81
C ALA A 118 -17.07 -8.07 -5.27
N LEU A 119 -17.46 -8.37 -6.50
CA LEU A 119 -18.81 -8.16 -7.02
C LEU A 119 -19.88 -8.94 -6.26
N SER A 120 -19.50 -10.08 -5.68
CA SER A 120 -20.38 -10.90 -4.83
C SER A 120 -20.38 -10.45 -3.36
N GLY A 121 -19.71 -9.34 -3.02
CA GLY A 121 -19.55 -8.85 -1.64
C GLY A 121 -18.64 -9.73 -0.78
N LYS A 122 -17.89 -10.66 -1.36
CA LYS A 122 -17.00 -11.58 -0.65
C LYS A 122 -15.58 -11.03 -0.63
N ARG A 123 -14.89 -11.22 0.50
CA ARG A 123 -13.47 -10.86 0.61
C ARG A 123 -12.59 -11.85 -0.12
N PHE A 124 -11.58 -11.32 -0.80
CA PHE A 124 -10.56 -12.09 -1.50
C PHE A 124 -9.16 -11.62 -1.07
N ILE A 125 -8.26 -12.58 -0.88
CA ILE A 125 -6.83 -12.33 -0.65
C ILE A 125 -6.05 -13.26 -1.57
N SER A 126 -5.04 -12.73 -2.30
CA SER A 126 -4.24 -13.56 -3.19
C SER A 126 -3.57 -14.73 -2.47
N LYS A 127 -3.42 -15.86 -3.15
CA LYS A 127 -2.81 -17.08 -2.61
C LYS A 127 -1.38 -16.85 -2.12
N SER A 128 -0.63 -16.02 -2.85
CA SER A 128 0.74 -15.62 -2.47
C SER A 128 0.76 -14.92 -1.11
N LEU A 129 -0.27 -14.12 -0.79
CA LEU A 129 -0.40 -13.45 0.48
C LEU A 129 -0.89 -14.41 1.58
N ALA A 130 -1.90 -15.24 1.29
CA ALA A 130 -2.41 -16.22 2.23
C ALA A 130 -1.33 -17.23 2.69
N SER A 131 -0.39 -17.59 1.80
CA SER A 131 0.74 -18.44 2.15
C SER A 131 1.83 -17.75 2.97
N ARG A 132 1.90 -16.40 2.92
CA ARG A 132 2.87 -15.59 3.69
C ARG A 132 2.41 -15.32 5.12
N THR A 133 1.11 -15.31 5.38
CA THR A 133 0.54 -15.13 6.74
C THR A 133 0.99 -16.25 7.72
N GLN A 134 1.61 -17.32 7.21
CA GLN A 134 2.21 -18.39 8.02
C GLN A 134 3.74 -18.23 8.22
N ARG A 135 4.36 -17.17 7.66
CA ARG A 135 5.79 -16.88 7.81
C ARG A 135 6.00 -15.76 8.84
N GLU A 136 7.12 -15.83 9.55
CA GLU A 136 7.54 -14.69 10.38
C GLU A 136 7.67 -13.41 9.52
N PRO A 137 7.22 -12.25 10.05
CA PRO A 137 7.29 -10.98 9.33
C PRO A 137 8.71 -10.70 8.84
N THR A 138 8.86 -10.37 7.57
CA THR A 138 10.15 -9.96 7.03
C THR A 138 10.55 -8.58 7.57
N LEU A 139 11.83 -8.23 7.48
CA LEU A 139 12.31 -6.88 7.83
C LEU A 139 11.57 -5.79 7.01
N THR A 140 11.12 -6.11 5.80
CA THR A 140 10.31 -5.24 4.95
C THR A 140 8.92 -5.02 5.54
N ASP A 141 8.27 -6.07 6.00
CA ASP A 141 6.94 -5.99 6.63
C ASP A 141 7.00 -5.14 7.91
N ARG A 142 8.06 -5.27 8.68
CA ARG A 142 8.28 -4.52 9.92
C ARG A 142 8.46 -3.01 9.68
N TYR A 143 9.15 -2.61 8.61
CA TYR A 143 9.26 -1.20 8.24
C TYR A 143 7.90 -0.58 7.94
N GLU A 144 7.03 -1.33 7.30
CA GLU A 144 5.69 -0.87 6.94
C GLU A 144 4.78 -0.65 8.17
N LEU A 145 5.08 -1.30 9.30
CA LEU A 145 4.41 -1.09 10.58
C LEU A 145 4.79 0.24 11.26
N LEU A 146 5.79 0.95 10.74
CA LEU A 146 6.22 2.23 11.29
C LEU A 146 5.21 3.34 10.99
N THR A 147 4.97 4.20 11.97
CA THR A 147 4.22 5.43 11.73
C THR A 147 5.03 6.40 10.85
N ALA A 148 4.37 7.38 10.23
CA ALA A 148 5.05 8.42 9.45
C ALA A 148 6.18 9.07 10.27
N ARG A 149 5.92 9.40 11.55
CA ARG A 149 6.92 10.00 12.44
C ARG A 149 8.09 9.07 12.76
N GLN A 150 7.84 7.77 12.90
CA GLN A 150 8.90 6.79 13.10
C GLN A 150 9.76 6.61 11.86
N ARG A 151 9.17 6.63 10.66
CA ARG A 151 9.93 6.59 9.39
C ARG A 151 10.82 7.82 9.22
N GLU A 152 10.30 8.99 9.57
CA GLU A 152 11.04 10.25 9.53
C GLU A 152 12.26 10.20 10.48
N VAL A 153 12.07 9.75 11.72
CA VAL A 153 13.18 9.56 12.67
C VAL A 153 14.17 8.52 12.16
N LEU A 154 13.72 7.40 11.59
CA LEU A 154 14.58 6.37 11.03
C LEU A 154 15.40 6.88 9.82
N HIS A 155 14.79 7.72 9.00
CA HIS A 155 15.49 8.37 7.87
C HIS A 155 16.65 9.24 8.37
N LEU A 156 16.39 10.10 9.36
CA LEU A 156 17.42 10.96 9.94
C LEU A 156 18.53 10.17 10.65
N ILE A 157 18.19 9.02 11.24
CA ILE A 157 19.19 8.08 11.78
C ILE A 157 20.06 7.51 10.63
N GLY A 158 19.46 7.18 9.50
CA GLY A 158 20.16 6.72 8.29
C GLY A 158 21.08 7.79 7.71
N GLU A 159 20.71 9.07 7.82
CA GLU A 159 21.54 10.22 7.47
C GLU A 159 22.71 10.45 8.47
N GLY A 160 22.76 9.67 9.56
CA GLY A 160 23.82 9.79 10.57
C GLY A 160 23.61 10.87 11.62
N LEU A 161 22.42 11.48 11.70
CA LEU A 161 22.13 12.52 12.67
C LEU A 161 22.07 11.96 14.09
N THR A 162 22.62 12.76 15.02
CA THR A 162 22.57 12.49 16.45
C THR A 162 21.20 12.85 17.06
N THR A 163 20.91 12.36 18.27
CA THR A 163 19.66 12.69 18.98
C THR A 163 19.41 14.19 19.12
N PRO A 164 20.40 15.05 19.47
CA PRO A 164 20.20 16.49 19.49
C PRO A 164 19.83 17.08 18.14
N GLU A 165 20.51 16.69 17.05
CA GLU A 165 20.24 17.17 15.69
C GLU A 165 18.86 16.76 15.19
N ILE A 166 18.43 15.52 15.46
CA ILE A 166 17.08 15.05 15.17
C ILE A 166 16.04 15.84 15.98
N SER A 167 16.34 16.11 17.25
CA SER A 167 15.50 16.90 18.14
C SER A 167 15.25 18.31 17.60
N GLU A 168 16.29 18.97 17.14
CA GLU A 168 16.24 20.30 16.51
C GLU A 168 15.48 20.26 15.20
N LYS A 169 15.89 19.37 14.26
CA LYS A 169 15.29 19.24 12.92
C LYS A 169 13.79 18.93 12.95
N LEU A 170 13.36 18.16 13.93
CA LEU A 170 11.97 17.75 14.09
C LEU A 170 11.16 18.58 15.08
N SER A 171 11.79 19.59 15.74
CA SER A 171 11.17 20.43 16.77
C SER A 171 10.49 19.61 17.89
N ILE A 172 11.16 18.57 18.38
CA ILE A 172 10.69 17.70 19.49
C ILE A 172 11.79 17.56 20.55
N SER A 173 11.43 17.14 21.77
CA SER A 173 12.44 16.93 22.82
C SER A 173 13.35 15.73 22.51
N GLY A 174 14.62 15.76 22.96
CA GLY A 174 15.52 14.62 22.87
C GLY A 174 14.94 13.34 23.51
N ARG A 175 14.18 13.50 24.61
CA ARG A 175 13.45 12.38 25.24
C ARG A 175 12.42 11.77 24.30
N THR A 176 11.77 12.58 23.48
CA THR A 176 10.80 12.10 22.47
C THR A 176 11.51 11.35 21.35
N VAL A 177 12.69 11.84 20.92
CA VAL A 177 13.53 11.12 19.95
C VAL A 177 13.95 9.75 20.47
N GLU A 178 14.43 9.68 21.72
CA GLU A 178 14.82 8.40 22.34
C GLU A 178 13.63 7.43 22.45
N LYS A 179 12.44 7.94 22.77
CA LYS A 179 11.21 7.11 22.77
C LYS A 179 10.91 6.57 21.36
N HIS A 180 11.05 7.39 20.32
CA HIS A 180 10.90 6.91 18.94
C HIS A 180 11.95 5.87 18.58
N ARG A 181 13.23 6.05 18.97
CA ARG A 181 14.32 5.09 18.75
C ARG A 181 14.03 3.74 19.43
N SER A 182 13.61 3.78 20.69
CA SER A 182 13.23 2.55 21.42
C SER A 182 12.07 1.81 20.76
N ASN A 183 11.04 2.55 20.34
CA ASN A 183 9.90 1.97 19.62
C ASN A 183 10.28 1.43 18.25
N LEU A 184 11.22 2.09 17.54
CA LEU A 184 11.78 1.60 16.28
C LEU A 184 12.50 0.28 16.47
N MET A 185 13.41 0.21 17.45
CA MET A 185 14.15 -1.03 17.75
C MET A 185 13.20 -2.18 18.08
N GLN A 186 12.18 -1.93 18.88
CA GLN A 186 11.17 -2.92 19.22
C GLN A 186 10.38 -3.40 18.00
N LYS A 187 9.87 -2.47 17.18
CA LYS A 187 9.04 -2.81 16.00
C LYS A 187 9.83 -3.49 14.89
N LEU A 188 11.09 -3.09 14.70
CA LEU A 188 11.98 -3.68 13.71
C LEU A 188 12.70 -4.94 14.24
N GLU A 189 12.52 -5.25 15.52
CA GLU A 189 13.17 -6.36 16.23
C GLU A 189 14.69 -6.34 16.09
N VAL A 190 15.28 -5.15 16.07
CA VAL A 190 16.72 -4.97 16.07
C VAL A 190 17.26 -4.84 17.49
N LYS A 191 18.44 -5.45 17.74
CA LYS A 191 18.96 -5.62 19.10
C LYS A 191 19.64 -4.37 19.67
N ASN A 192 20.17 -3.52 18.80
CA ASN A 192 20.95 -2.36 19.19
C ASN A 192 20.87 -1.25 18.14
N TYR A 193 21.46 -0.09 18.47
CA TYR A 193 21.44 1.08 17.59
C TYR A 193 22.23 0.88 16.29
N ALA A 194 23.33 0.12 16.33
CA ALA A 194 24.10 -0.17 15.13
C ALA A 194 23.30 -1.00 14.11
N ASP A 195 22.48 -1.93 14.61
CA ASP A 195 21.57 -2.71 13.75
C ASP A 195 20.46 -1.82 13.18
N LEU A 196 19.99 -0.82 13.94
CA LEU A 196 19.02 0.15 13.46
C LEU A 196 19.58 1.02 12.32
N ILE A 197 20.83 1.50 12.47
CA ILE A 197 21.54 2.23 11.40
C ILE A 197 21.72 1.34 10.17
N ARG A 198 22.20 0.10 10.35
CA ARG A 198 22.36 -0.86 9.26
C ARG A 198 21.06 -1.10 8.51
N PHE A 199 19.97 -1.25 9.24
CA PHE A 199 18.63 -1.38 8.66
C PHE A 199 18.26 -0.16 7.79
N ALA A 200 18.50 1.06 8.28
CA ALA A 200 18.24 2.29 7.53
C ALA A 200 19.07 2.35 6.24
N LEU A 201 20.36 2.04 6.31
CA LEU A 201 21.28 2.01 5.16
C LEU A 201 20.88 0.97 4.11
N GLN A 202 20.51 -0.25 4.53
CA GLN A 202 20.05 -1.31 3.61
C GLN A 202 18.76 -0.94 2.87
N ARG A 203 18.00 0.00 3.41
CA ARG A 203 16.78 0.55 2.79
C ARG A 203 17.02 1.77 1.90
N GLY A 204 18.28 2.16 1.70
CA GLY A 204 18.61 3.37 0.94
C GLY A 204 18.10 4.65 1.60
N LEU A 205 17.95 4.67 2.93
CA LEU A 205 17.53 5.83 3.70
C LEU A 205 18.72 6.73 4.09
N SER A 206 19.88 6.56 3.46
CA SER A 206 21.03 7.44 3.60
C SER A 206 21.09 8.40 2.40
N PRO A 207 21.55 9.63 2.56
CA PRO A 207 22.01 10.40 1.41
C PRO A 207 23.19 9.63 0.81
N LEU A 208 22.97 9.00 -0.34
CA LEU A 208 24.07 8.61 -1.20
C LEU A 208 24.57 9.90 -1.84
N ASP A 209 25.85 10.18 -1.66
CA ASP A 209 26.61 11.25 -2.29
C ASP A 209 26.39 11.32 -3.81
#